data_ddecf687483f24ce62f009e683a839e7
#
_entry.id   ddecf687483f24ce62f009e683a839e7
#
_cell.length_a   1.000
_cell.length_b   1.000
_cell.length_c   1.000
_cell.angle_alpha   90.00
_cell.angle_beta   90.00
_cell.angle_gamma   90.00
#
_symmetry.space_group_name_H-M   'P 1'
#
loop_
_entity.id
_entity.type
_entity.pdbx_description
1 polymer ?
#
loop_
_entity_poly.entity_id
_entity_poly.type
_entity_poly.pdbx_seq_one_letter_code
_entity_poly.pdbx_strand_id
1 'polypeptide(L)'
;ISPYFDPIRRLIKRLTYKLPEEAVLFQPLAYMRGDTFEDTVLFLDEAQNATYSQLKMFLTRVGNNSKVLISCDPEQTDVKPHNPDNTPCDILSVMQRLSSMPTACTHTFTEGESLRHPLVREVLKRL
;
A
#
# COMPACT_ATOMS: atom_id res chain seq x y z
N ILE A 1 -1.93 -19.71 -2.16
CA ILE A 1 -1.67 -18.32 -2.59
C ILE A 1 -3.03 -17.68 -2.80
N SER A 2 -3.24 -16.54 -2.14
CA SER A 2 -4.55 -15.88 -2.13
C SER A 2 -4.94 -15.35 -3.51
N PRO A 3 -6.18 -15.56 -3.98
CA PRO A 3 -6.69 -14.99 -5.23
C PRO A 3 -6.62 -13.46 -5.29
N TYR A 4 -6.47 -12.79 -4.15
CA TYR A 4 -6.30 -11.34 -4.08
C TYR A 4 -5.02 -10.83 -4.75
N PHE A 5 -3.98 -11.65 -4.88
CA PHE A 5 -2.73 -11.26 -5.55
C PHE A 5 -2.72 -11.49 -7.06
N ASP A 6 -3.70 -12.21 -7.60
CA ASP A 6 -3.74 -12.55 -9.02
C ASP A 6 -3.80 -11.34 -9.96
N PRO A 7 -4.56 -10.26 -9.69
CA PRO A 7 -4.56 -9.07 -10.53
C PRO A 7 -3.19 -8.42 -10.62
N ILE A 8 -2.51 -8.28 -9.47
CA ILE A 8 -1.17 -7.66 -9.41
C ILE A 8 -0.15 -8.54 -10.12
N ARG A 9 -0.20 -9.87 -9.94
CA ARG A 9 0.67 -10.80 -10.66
C ARG A 9 0.52 -10.71 -12.17
N ARG A 10 -0.72 -10.63 -12.67
CA ARG A 10 -0.97 -10.46 -14.11
C ARG A 10 -0.41 -9.15 -14.63
N LEU A 11 -0.55 -8.06 -13.86
CA LEU A 11 -0.01 -6.76 -14.23
C LEU A 11 1.52 -6.79 -14.28
N ILE A 12 2.17 -7.35 -13.27
CA ILE A 12 3.64 -7.49 -13.25
C ILE A 12 4.12 -8.32 -14.44
N LYS A 13 3.48 -9.45 -14.73
CA LYS A 13 3.82 -10.27 -15.91
C LYS A 13 3.69 -9.52 -17.23
N ARG A 14 2.73 -8.60 -17.35
CA ARG A 14 2.55 -7.77 -18.53
C ARG A 14 3.59 -6.67 -18.68
N LEU A 15 3.99 -6.06 -17.56
CA LEU A 15 4.90 -4.92 -17.54
C LEU A 15 6.38 -5.33 -17.50
N THR A 16 6.68 -6.49 -16.94
CA THR A 16 8.04 -6.91 -16.62
C THR A 16 8.32 -8.35 -17.05
N TYR A 17 8.13 -8.64 -18.36
CA TYR A 17 8.36 -9.97 -18.92
C TYR A 17 9.80 -10.52 -18.72
N LYS A 18 10.74 -9.68 -18.28
CA LYS A 18 12.14 -10.05 -18.00
C LYS A 18 12.43 -10.33 -16.52
N LEU A 19 11.49 -10.03 -15.61
CA LEU A 19 11.71 -10.33 -14.19
C LEU A 19 11.43 -11.81 -13.93
N PRO A 20 12.35 -12.53 -13.28
CA PRO A 20 12.08 -13.87 -12.82
C PRO A 20 10.92 -13.86 -11.81
N GLU A 21 10.14 -14.93 -11.81
CA GLU A 21 8.94 -15.02 -10.94
C GLU A 21 9.32 -14.93 -9.45
N GLU A 22 10.52 -15.38 -9.11
CA GLU A 22 11.09 -15.35 -7.76
C GLU A 22 11.49 -13.94 -7.29
N ALA A 23 11.61 -12.98 -8.22
CA ALA A 23 11.96 -11.59 -7.88
C ALA A 23 10.81 -10.85 -7.17
N VAL A 24 9.59 -11.39 -7.19
CA VAL A 24 8.42 -10.76 -6.57
C VAL A 24 7.79 -11.70 -5.56
N LEU A 25 7.91 -11.36 -4.28
CA LEU A 25 7.29 -12.07 -3.18
C LEU A 25 5.96 -11.39 -2.79
N PHE A 26 4.89 -12.16 -2.72
CA PHE A 26 3.60 -11.74 -2.18
C PHE A 26 3.42 -12.32 -0.79
N GLN A 27 3.28 -11.45 0.20
CA GLN A 27 3.20 -11.86 1.59
C GLN A 27 2.09 -11.10 2.33
N PRO A 28 1.16 -11.78 3.00
CA PRO A 28 0.20 -11.12 3.88
C PRO A 28 0.93 -10.46 5.06
N LEU A 29 0.47 -9.27 5.48
CA LEU A 29 1.04 -8.53 6.60
C LEU A 29 1.18 -9.36 7.87
N ALA A 30 0.23 -10.26 8.13
CA ALA A 30 0.24 -11.11 9.32
C ALA A 30 1.47 -12.02 9.43
N TYR A 31 2.10 -12.37 8.31
CA TYR A 31 3.25 -13.27 8.25
C TYR A 31 4.60 -12.55 8.16
N MET A 32 4.62 -11.23 8.22
CA MET A 32 5.87 -10.45 8.11
C MET A 32 6.62 -10.28 9.44
N ARG A 33 6.11 -10.83 10.53
CA ARG A 33 6.76 -10.70 11.85
C ARG A 33 8.11 -11.42 11.89
N GLY A 34 9.12 -10.69 12.40
CA GLY A 34 10.46 -11.24 12.60
C GLY A 34 11.42 -11.07 11.41
N ASP A 35 10.90 -10.81 10.21
CA ASP A 35 11.74 -10.62 9.04
C ASP A 35 12.28 -9.19 8.96
N THR A 36 13.46 -9.04 8.35
CA THR A 36 14.02 -7.76 7.90
C THR A 36 14.34 -7.90 6.42
N PHE A 37 13.84 -6.99 5.61
CA PHE A 37 14.00 -7.04 4.16
C PHE A 37 15.10 -6.07 3.75
N GLU A 38 16.22 -6.62 3.26
CA GLU A 38 17.35 -5.89 2.73
C GLU A 38 17.36 -5.96 1.20
N ASP A 39 17.97 -4.97 0.54
CA ASP A 39 18.08 -4.88 -0.92
C ASP A 39 16.72 -5.05 -1.63
N THR A 40 15.64 -4.55 -1.03
CA THR A 40 14.27 -4.88 -1.41
C THR A 40 13.43 -3.61 -1.58
N VAL A 41 12.48 -3.64 -2.52
CA VAL A 41 11.38 -2.69 -2.58
C VAL A 41 10.16 -3.32 -1.93
N LEU A 42 9.76 -2.77 -0.78
CA LEU A 42 8.53 -3.17 -0.10
C LEU A 42 7.37 -2.32 -0.62
N PHE A 43 6.30 -2.96 -1.06
CA PHE A 43 5.10 -2.28 -1.52
C PHE A 43 3.88 -2.69 -0.68
N LEU A 44 3.25 -1.72 -0.04
CA LEU A 44 1.99 -1.89 0.67
C LEU A 44 0.87 -1.23 -0.13
N ASP A 45 -0.02 -2.04 -0.66
CA ASP A 45 -1.20 -1.60 -1.37
C ASP A 45 -2.42 -1.55 -0.44
N GLU A 46 -3.39 -0.67 -0.75
CA GLU A 46 -4.63 -0.50 0.02
C GLU A 46 -4.38 -0.24 1.52
N ALA A 47 -3.39 0.60 1.82
CA ALA A 47 -2.91 0.83 3.18
C ALA A 47 -3.98 1.44 4.11
N GLN A 48 -5.05 2.04 3.57
CA GLN A 48 -6.19 2.55 4.36
C GLN A 48 -6.90 1.42 5.13
N ASN A 49 -6.76 0.17 4.69
CA ASN A 49 -7.35 -1.00 5.34
C ASN A 49 -6.43 -1.64 6.40
N ALA A 50 -5.21 -1.11 6.58
CA ALA A 50 -4.29 -1.58 7.60
C ALA A 50 -4.53 -0.88 8.95
N THR A 51 -4.39 -1.62 10.04
CA THR A 51 -4.35 -1.03 11.39
C THR A 51 -3.03 -0.31 11.63
N TYR A 52 -3.00 0.59 12.60
CA TYR A 52 -1.76 1.27 13.00
C TYR A 52 -0.64 0.28 13.36
N SER A 53 -0.96 -0.79 14.09
CA SER A 53 0.02 -1.82 14.44
C SER A 53 0.55 -2.58 13.23
N GLN A 54 -0.29 -2.81 12.22
CA GLN A 54 0.14 -3.42 10.95
C GLN A 54 1.04 -2.48 10.15
N LEU A 55 0.70 -1.20 10.05
CA LEU A 55 1.54 -0.18 9.40
C LEU A 55 2.89 -0.05 10.10
N LYS A 56 2.89 0.05 11.43
CA LYS A 56 4.12 0.10 12.22
C LYS A 56 4.97 -1.15 12.01
N MET A 57 4.35 -2.32 12.05
CA MET A 57 5.03 -3.59 11.83
C MET A 57 5.66 -3.63 10.43
N PHE A 58 4.94 -3.26 9.37
CA PHE A 58 5.43 -3.20 7.99
C PHE A 58 6.63 -2.25 7.86
N LEU A 59 6.49 -1.02 8.34
CA LEU A 59 7.53 0.01 8.25
C LEU A 59 8.80 -0.36 9.02
N THR A 60 8.69 -1.14 10.08
CA THR A 60 9.85 -1.60 10.86
C THR A 60 10.54 -2.84 10.28
N ARG A 61 10.08 -3.35 9.14
CA ARG A 61 10.75 -4.46 8.41
C ARG A 61 11.79 -4.00 7.40
N VAL A 62 11.88 -2.71 7.18
CA VAL A 62 12.79 -2.12 6.19
C VAL A 62 14.23 -2.28 6.67
N GLY A 63 15.04 -2.97 5.88
CA GLY A 63 16.46 -3.14 6.09
C GLY A 63 17.31 -2.21 5.21
N ASN A 64 18.61 -2.49 5.19
CA ASN A 64 19.57 -1.70 4.41
C ASN A 64 19.26 -1.76 2.92
N ASN A 65 19.56 -0.66 2.21
CA ASN A 65 19.40 -0.53 0.76
C ASN A 65 18.00 -0.85 0.25
N SER A 66 16.95 -0.62 1.10
CA SER A 66 15.57 -0.93 0.76
C SER A 66 14.75 0.34 0.64
N LYS A 67 13.64 0.24 -0.11
CA LYS A 67 12.68 1.34 -0.31
C LYS A 67 11.28 0.87 0.06
N VAL A 68 10.45 1.81 0.49
CA VAL A 68 9.05 1.57 0.79
C VAL A 68 8.18 2.40 -0.15
N LEU A 69 7.20 1.74 -0.72
CA LEU A 69 6.10 2.36 -1.44
C LEU A 69 4.80 2.02 -0.70
N ILE A 70 3.97 3.03 -0.47
CA ILE A 70 2.66 2.85 0.14
C ILE A 70 1.63 3.50 -0.76
N SER A 71 0.62 2.74 -1.17
CA SER A 71 -0.56 3.29 -1.83
C SER A 71 -1.75 3.24 -0.87
N CYS A 72 -2.57 4.28 -0.89
CA CYS A 72 -3.80 4.32 -0.12
C CYS A 72 -4.85 5.19 -0.82
N ASP A 73 -6.09 4.78 -0.67
CA ASP A 73 -7.26 5.59 -1.03
C ASP A 73 -8.08 5.82 0.24
N PRO A 74 -7.97 7.00 0.88
CA PRO A 74 -8.64 7.26 2.15
C PRO A 74 -10.17 7.29 2.04
N GLU A 75 -10.73 7.43 0.84
CA GLU A 75 -12.18 7.43 0.61
C GLU A 75 -12.76 6.01 0.51
N GLN A 76 -11.92 5.00 0.22
CA GLN A 76 -12.32 3.60 0.07
C GLN A 76 -11.94 2.75 1.30
N THR A 77 -12.25 3.22 2.48
CA THR A 77 -11.95 2.49 3.71
C THR A 77 -13.08 1.50 4.05
N ASP A 78 -12.85 0.22 3.84
CA ASP A 78 -13.78 -0.86 4.21
C ASP A 78 -13.75 -1.17 5.71
N VAL A 79 -12.65 -0.84 6.36
CA VAL A 79 -12.44 -1.05 7.80
C VAL A 79 -12.08 0.29 8.42
N LYS A 80 -12.70 0.61 9.55
CA LYS A 80 -12.24 1.73 10.38
C LYS A 80 -11.11 1.21 11.29
N PRO A 81 -9.84 1.34 10.88
CA PRO A 81 -8.73 0.85 11.71
C PRO A 81 -8.67 1.66 12.99
N HIS A 82 -8.44 0.98 14.10
CA HIS A 82 -8.29 1.60 15.40
C HIS A 82 -6.84 1.47 15.88
N ASN A 83 -6.37 2.49 16.55
CA ASN A 83 -5.13 2.45 17.31
C ASN A 83 -5.25 1.47 18.49
N PRO A 84 -4.14 1.09 19.14
CA PRO A 84 -4.20 0.24 20.34
C PRO A 84 -5.07 0.78 21.50
N ASP A 85 -5.27 2.08 21.55
CA ASP A 85 -6.15 2.78 22.50
C ASP A 85 -7.61 2.87 22.00
N ASN A 86 -7.97 2.13 20.95
CA ASN A 86 -9.28 2.11 20.30
C ASN A 86 -9.68 3.43 19.60
N THR A 87 -8.76 4.36 19.42
CA THR A 87 -9.00 5.55 18.59
C THR A 87 -8.93 5.18 17.10
N PRO A 88 -9.69 5.84 16.22
CA PRO A 88 -9.59 5.60 14.78
C PRO A 88 -8.15 5.86 14.29
N CYS A 89 -7.61 4.92 13.52
CA CYS A 89 -6.35 5.16 12.81
C CYS A 89 -6.66 5.92 11.52
N ASP A 90 -6.37 7.21 11.52
CA ASP A 90 -6.46 8.02 10.32
C ASP A 90 -5.19 7.84 9.48
N ILE A 91 -5.32 7.14 8.35
CA ILE A 91 -4.22 6.90 7.42
C ILE A 91 -3.61 8.21 6.91
N LEU A 92 -4.41 9.24 6.69
CA LEU A 92 -3.92 10.54 6.23
C LEU A 92 -2.99 11.18 7.26
N SER A 93 -3.33 11.12 8.55
CA SER A 93 -2.46 11.60 9.63
C SER A 93 -1.14 10.84 9.69
N VAL A 94 -1.17 9.53 9.46
CA VAL A 94 0.06 8.71 9.41
C VAL A 94 0.90 9.11 8.19
N MET A 95 0.29 9.22 7.00
CA MET A 95 0.99 9.63 5.78
C MET A 95 1.58 11.04 5.93
N GLN A 96 0.86 11.98 6.51
CA GLN A 96 1.33 13.34 6.76
C GLN A 96 2.56 13.37 7.69
N ARG A 97 2.54 12.56 8.76
CA ARG A 97 3.71 12.42 9.65
C ARG A 97 4.91 11.80 8.94
N LEU A 98 4.69 10.77 8.12
CA LEU A 98 5.76 10.15 7.34
C LEU A 98 6.33 11.10 6.29
N SER A 99 5.48 11.89 5.62
CA SER A 99 5.92 12.88 4.61
C SER A 99 6.79 14.01 5.16
N SER A 100 6.74 14.25 6.47
CA SER A 100 7.64 15.22 7.12
C SER A 100 9.08 14.73 7.29
N MET A 101 9.35 13.46 7.03
CA MET A 101 10.70 12.89 7.08
C MET A 101 11.51 13.35 5.86
N PRO A 102 12.80 13.71 6.01
CA PRO A 102 13.64 14.16 4.89
C PRO A 102 13.81 13.11 3.78
N THR A 103 13.59 11.83 4.11
CA THR A 103 13.75 10.69 3.20
C THR A 103 12.44 10.23 2.57
N ALA A 104 11.33 10.92 2.85
CA ALA A 104 10.01 10.55 2.35
C ALA A 104 9.54 11.56 1.30
N CYS A 105 8.74 11.06 0.35
CA CYS A 105 8.07 11.86 -0.67
C CYS A 105 6.60 11.39 -0.76
N THR A 106 5.68 12.32 -0.86
CA THR A 106 4.26 12.02 -1.01
C THR A 106 3.76 12.61 -2.32
N HIS A 107 2.95 11.84 -3.03
CA HIS A 107 2.23 12.29 -4.22
C HIS A 107 0.73 11.97 -4.04
N THR A 108 -0.10 12.95 -4.35
CA THR A 108 -1.57 12.78 -4.33
C THR A 108 -2.09 12.89 -5.76
N PHE A 109 -2.75 11.83 -6.22
CA PHE A 109 -3.41 11.84 -7.52
C PHE A 109 -4.69 12.67 -7.46
N THR A 110 -4.93 13.43 -8.51
CA THR A 110 -6.16 14.20 -8.70
C THR A 110 -7.17 13.40 -9.53
N GLU A 111 -8.45 13.80 -9.50
CA GLU A 111 -9.49 13.18 -10.35
C GLU A 111 -9.13 13.17 -11.84
N GLY A 112 -8.44 14.21 -12.32
CA GLY A 112 -8.02 14.34 -13.73
C GLY A 112 -6.99 13.29 -14.17
N GLU A 113 -6.24 12.72 -13.22
CA GLU A 113 -5.22 11.69 -13.47
C GLU A 113 -5.79 10.27 -13.43
N SER A 114 -7.08 10.13 -13.09
CA SER A 114 -7.76 8.83 -13.09
C SER A 114 -7.98 8.30 -14.51
N LEU A 115 -7.42 7.13 -14.81
CA LEU A 115 -7.60 6.41 -16.07
C LEU A 115 -8.85 5.51 -16.09
N ARG A 116 -9.75 5.67 -15.14
CA ARG A 116 -11.01 4.91 -15.09
C ARG A 116 -11.90 5.27 -16.28
N HIS A 117 -12.66 4.28 -16.75
CA HIS A 117 -13.63 4.49 -17.83
C HIS A 117 -14.56 5.66 -17.51
N PRO A 118 -14.92 6.53 -18.49
CA PRO A 118 -15.78 7.70 -18.25
C PRO A 118 -17.09 7.38 -17.50
N LEU A 119 -17.73 6.27 -17.86
CA LEU A 119 -18.95 5.80 -17.17
C LEU A 119 -18.69 5.56 -15.67
N VAL A 120 -17.56 4.96 -15.29
CA VAL A 120 -17.24 4.70 -13.88
C VAL A 120 -17.08 6.01 -13.12
N ARG A 121 -16.40 6.99 -13.71
CA ARG A 121 -16.26 8.33 -13.12
C ARG A 121 -17.62 9.02 -12.94
N GLU A 122 -18.52 8.84 -13.89
CA GLU A 122 -19.86 9.42 -13.83
C GLU A 122 -20.74 8.77 -12.74
N VAL A 123 -20.65 7.46 -12.58
CA VAL A 123 -21.34 6.71 -11.53
C VAL A 123 -20.86 7.15 -10.15
N LEU A 124 -19.53 7.24 -9.94
CA LEU A 124 -18.96 7.65 -8.65
C LEU A 124 -19.36 9.08 -8.22
N LYS A 125 -19.65 9.96 -9.18
CA LYS A 125 -20.15 11.31 -8.87
C LYS A 125 -21.62 11.35 -8.42
N ARG A 126 -22.36 10.27 -8.61
CA ARG A 126 -23.79 10.18 -8.30
C ARG A 126 -24.12 9.30 -7.10
N LEU A 127 -23.18 8.52 -6.60
CA LEU A 127 -23.27 7.70 -5.40
C LEU A 127 -22.69 8.42 -4.19
#